data_cd961dd3978b4ace41aa488b5ced6ca4
#
_entry.id   cd961dd3978b4ace41aa488b5ced6ca4
#
_cell.length_a   1.000
_cell.length_b   1.000
_cell.length_c   1.000
_cell.angle_alpha   90.00
_cell.angle_beta   90.00
_cell.angle_gamma   90.00
#
_symmetry.space_group_name_H-M   'P 1'
#
loop_
_entity.id
_entity.type
_entity.pdbx_description
1 polymer ?
#
loop_
_entity_poly.entity_id
_entity_poly.type
_entity_poly.pdbx_seq_one_letter_code
_entity_poly.pdbx_strand_id
1 'polypeptide(L)'
;MSARNALLFYIYETQKTTFLNGKTIFIQGSPVLKNINGILEGRLSGIVAHHVPNYLRKNNLPTFKTNSIEDWELKVDKICDETINENMTVIGGIPSWVQMYFEKILKTAKKKNLTEIFHDFNLFIYGGVNFLPYKNIFKDLIGKEIDTVESVSYTHLTLPTRTRV
;
A
#
# COMPACT_ATOMS: atom_id res chain seq x y z
N MET A 1 -1.83 14.69 -5.82
CA MET A 1 -0.41 14.64 -5.34
C MET A 1 0.09 13.20 -5.53
N SER A 2 1.26 12.98 -6.13
CA SER A 2 1.76 11.60 -6.27
C SER A 2 2.12 11.01 -4.89
N ALA A 3 2.08 9.68 -4.75
CA ALA A 3 2.47 9.01 -3.50
C ALA A 3 3.87 9.43 -3.00
N ARG A 4 4.79 9.70 -3.93
CA ARG A 4 6.12 10.25 -3.61
C ARG A 4 6.05 11.63 -2.95
N ASN A 5 5.24 12.53 -3.49
CA ASN A 5 5.10 13.88 -2.93
C ASN A 5 4.41 13.83 -1.57
N ALA A 6 3.45 12.92 -1.39
CA ALA A 6 2.80 12.69 -0.10
C ALA A 6 3.80 12.21 0.97
N LEU A 7 4.71 11.28 0.60
CA LEU A 7 5.78 10.84 1.50
C LEU A 7 6.79 11.94 1.80
N LEU A 8 7.20 12.74 0.81
CA LEU A 8 8.10 13.87 1.03
C LEU A 8 7.47 14.93 1.94
N PHE A 9 6.19 15.22 1.76
CA PHE A 9 5.44 16.12 2.62
C PHE A 9 5.34 15.57 4.05
N TYR A 10 5.04 14.27 4.20
CA TYR A 10 5.00 13.61 5.50
C TYR A 10 6.36 13.72 6.23
N ILE A 11 7.48 13.47 5.54
CA ILE A 11 8.83 13.62 6.10
C ILE A 11 9.08 15.07 6.54
N TYR A 12 8.70 16.03 5.70
CA TYR A 12 8.88 17.44 5.99
C TYR A 12 8.12 17.88 7.25
N GLU A 13 6.84 17.51 7.35
CA GLU A 13 5.98 17.88 8.47
C GLU A 13 6.34 17.17 9.79
N THR A 14 6.68 15.89 9.72
CA THR A 14 6.87 15.06 10.92
C THR A 14 8.31 14.85 11.32
N GLN A 15 9.26 15.10 10.41
CA GLN A 15 10.69 14.78 10.56
C GLN A 15 10.96 13.28 10.83
N LYS A 16 9.96 12.41 10.58
CA LYS A 16 10.07 10.97 10.78
C LYS A 16 10.62 10.31 9.52
N THR A 17 11.70 9.55 9.64
CA THR A 17 12.35 8.83 8.55
C THR A 17 12.55 7.33 8.83
N THR A 18 12.22 6.90 10.04
CA THR A 18 12.43 5.50 10.50
C THR A 18 11.76 4.47 9.62
N PHE A 19 10.63 4.82 8.98
CA PHE A 19 9.93 3.95 8.06
C PHE A 19 10.73 3.61 6.79
N LEU A 20 11.79 4.36 6.48
CA LEU A 20 12.68 4.06 5.33
C LEU A 20 13.61 2.88 5.59
N ASN A 21 13.75 2.44 6.84
CA ASN A 21 14.69 1.39 7.24
C ASN A 21 14.17 -0.04 7.00
N GLY A 22 12.93 -0.19 6.54
CA GLY A 22 12.31 -1.49 6.31
C GLY A 22 11.75 -1.66 4.91
N LYS A 23 10.89 -2.66 4.78
CA LYS A 23 10.21 -2.98 3.53
C LYS A 23 8.89 -2.20 3.41
N THR A 24 8.55 -1.92 2.17
CA THR A 24 7.30 -1.27 1.80
C THR A 24 6.46 -2.22 0.98
N ILE A 25 5.18 -2.32 1.30
CA ILE A 25 4.21 -3.04 0.46
C ILE A 25 3.16 -2.08 -0.09
N PHE A 26 2.86 -2.22 -1.39
CA PHE A 26 1.70 -1.60 -2.01
C PHE A 26 0.77 -2.67 -2.55
N ILE A 27 -0.39 -2.82 -1.90
CA ILE A 27 -1.44 -3.74 -2.32
C ILE A 27 -2.27 -3.07 -3.41
N GLN A 28 -2.10 -3.56 -4.64
CA GLN A 28 -2.70 -2.98 -5.84
C GLN A 28 -3.13 -4.07 -6.82
N GLY A 29 -3.88 -3.67 -7.85
CA GLY A 29 -4.25 -4.57 -8.95
C GLY A 29 -3.03 -5.09 -9.73
N SER A 30 -3.26 -6.07 -10.61
CA SER A 30 -2.18 -6.63 -11.44
C SER A 30 -1.45 -5.56 -12.26
N PRO A 31 -0.11 -5.56 -12.26
CA PRO A 31 0.71 -4.63 -13.05
C PRO A 31 0.90 -5.09 -14.50
N VAL A 32 0.27 -6.19 -14.91
CA VAL A 32 0.41 -6.74 -16.25
C VAL A 32 -0.15 -5.76 -17.28
N LEU A 33 0.66 -5.49 -18.30
CA LEU A 33 0.28 -4.68 -19.47
C LEU A 33 -0.08 -5.61 -20.63
N LYS A 34 -1.14 -5.28 -21.35
CA LYS A 34 -1.55 -5.95 -22.58
C LYS A 34 -0.98 -5.20 -23.77
N ASN A 35 -0.43 -5.92 -24.74
CA ASN A 35 -0.01 -5.32 -26.00
C ASN A 35 -1.17 -5.41 -27.02
N ILE A 36 -1.71 -4.27 -27.39
CA ILE A 36 -2.76 -4.17 -28.40
C ILE A 36 -2.21 -3.33 -29.57
N ASN A 37 -1.96 -4.00 -30.69
CA ASN A 37 -1.42 -3.37 -31.89
C ASN A 37 -0.12 -2.57 -31.68
N GLY A 38 0.78 -3.08 -30.81
CA GLY A 38 2.06 -2.42 -30.50
C GLY A 38 1.97 -1.38 -29.38
N ILE A 39 0.78 -1.08 -28.86
CA ILE A 39 0.56 -0.16 -27.75
C ILE A 39 0.38 -0.97 -26.45
N LEU A 40 1.15 -0.60 -25.43
CA LEU A 40 0.99 -1.21 -24.10
C LEU A 40 -0.13 -0.53 -23.34
N GLU A 41 -1.17 -1.29 -23.05
CA GLU A 41 -2.33 -0.85 -22.28
C GLU A 41 -2.41 -1.54 -20.93
N GLY A 42 -2.82 -0.80 -19.91
CA GLY A 42 -3.00 -1.34 -18.56
C GLY A 42 -3.45 -0.30 -17.56
N ARG A 43 -3.58 -0.73 -16.32
CA ARG A 43 -3.90 0.17 -15.22
C ARG A 43 -2.73 1.13 -14.98
N LEU A 44 -3.02 2.38 -14.62
CA LEU A 44 -1.99 3.39 -14.33
C LEU A 44 -0.96 2.90 -13.30
N SER A 45 -1.41 2.20 -12.25
CA SER A 45 -0.52 1.60 -11.24
C SER A 45 0.43 0.55 -11.86
N GLY A 46 -0.05 -0.22 -12.85
CA GLY A 46 0.78 -1.17 -13.59
C GLY A 46 1.84 -0.46 -14.44
N ILE A 47 1.46 0.57 -15.18
CA ILE A 47 2.38 1.38 -15.98
C ILE A 47 3.47 1.98 -15.07
N VAL A 48 3.09 2.58 -13.94
CA VAL A 48 4.03 3.16 -12.97
C VAL A 48 4.98 2.10 -12.41
N ALA A 49 4.48 0.89 -12.11
CA ALA A 49 5.31 -0.21 -11.59
C ALA A 49 6.46 -0.60 -12.53
N HIS A 50 6.27 -0.49 -13.86
CA HIS A 50 7.33 -0.74 -14.84
C HIS A 50 8.41 0.35 -14.86
N HIS A 51 8.10 1.56 -14.42
CA HIS A 51 9.02 2.71 -14.40
C HIS A 51 9.71 2.93 -13.05
N VAL A 52 9.45 2.08 -12.04
CA VAL A 52 10.15 2.17 -10.75
C VAL A 52 11.61 1.80 -10.93
N PRO A 53 12.59 2.66 -10.55
CA PRO A 53 14.01 2.34 -10.61
C PRO A 53 14.37 1.08 -9.81
N ASN A 54 15.32 0.30 -10.30
CA ASN A 54 15.70 -0.98 -9.70
C ASN A 54 16.16 -0.87 -8.23
N TYR A 55 16.81 0.22 -7.84
CA TYR A 55 17.24 0.44 -6.47
C TYR A 55 16.07 0.63 -5.49
N LEU A 56 14.93 1.14 -5.95
CA LEU A 56 13.72 1.25 -5.14
C LEU A 56 12.93 -0.07 -5.07
N ARG A 57 13.06 -0.93 -6.10
CA ARG A 57 12.37 -2.22 -6.13
C ARG A 57 12.84 -3.18 -5.05
N LYS A 58 14.10 -3.08 -4.62
CA LYS A 58 14.70 -3.99 -3.63
C LYS A 58 13.96 -3.99 -2.29
N ASN A 59 13.37 -2.86 -1.91
CA ASN A 59 12.63 -2.72 -0.66
C ASN A 59 11.11 -2.77 -0.83
N ASN A 60 10.62 -2.97 -2.07
CA ASN A 60 9.19 -3.00 -2.36
C ASN A 60 8.69 -4.44 -2.50
N LEU A 61 7.59 -4.72 -1.84
CA LEU A 61 6.81 -5.96 -1.93
C LEU A 61 5.38 -5.64 -2.41
N PRO A 62 4.63 -6.59 -2.92
CA PRO A 62 5.08 -7.94 -3.27
C PRO A 62 5.98 -7.94 -4.51
N THR A 63 6.62 -9.07 -4.78
CA THR A 63 7.39 -9.26 -6.03
C THR A 63 6.48 -9.05 -7.24
N PHE A 64 7.08 -8.70 -8.39
CA PHE A 64 6.31 -8.51 -9.63
C PHE A 64 5.51 -9.78 -9.99
N LYS A 65 6.10 -10.97 -9.79
CA LYS A 65 5.44 -12.25 -10.05
C LYS A 65 4.17 -12.42 -9.21
N THR A 66 4.26 -12.18 -7.92
CA THR A 66 3.11 -12.27 -7.01
C THR A 66 2.08 -11.17 -7.30
N ASN A 67 2.54 -9.97 -7.62
CA ASN A 67 1.63 -8.87 -7.96
C ASN A 67 0.87 -9.10 -9.28
N SER A 68 1.40 -9.95 -10.17
CA SER A 68 0.77 -10.30 -11.46
C SER A 68 -0.31 -11.38 -11.34
N ILE A 69 -0.48 -12.01 -10.18
CA ILE A 69 -1.54 -12.99 -9.94
C ILE A 69 -2.89 -12.29 -10.07
N GLU A 70 -3.78 -12.82 -10.89
CA GLU A 70 -5.12 -12.26 -11.12
C GLU A 70 -6.11 -12.70 -10.04
N ASP A 71 -6.03 -13.97 -9.61
CA ASP A 71 -6.83 -14.49 -8.50
C ASP A 71 -6.45 -13.78 -7.20
N TRP A 72 -7.44 -13.12 -6.59
CA TRP A 72 -7.20 -12.27 -5.44
C TRP A 72 -6.84 -13.07 -4.18
N GLU A 73 -7.50 -14.19 -3.94
CA GLU A 73 -7.25 -15.01 -2.74
C GLU A 73 -5.85 -15.61 -2.79
N LEU A 74 -5.50 -16.21 -3.92
CA LEU A 74 -4.16 -16.75 -4.15
C LEU A 74 -3.09 -15.66 -4.07
N LYS A 75 -3.38 -14.47 -4.58
CA LYS A 75 -2.48 -13.32 -4.49
C LYS A 75 -2.22 -12.91 -3.05
N VAL A 76 -3.27 -12.78 -2.24
CA VAL A 76 -3.14 -12.41 -0.82
C VAL A 76 -2.36 -13.48 -0.05
N ASP A 77 -2.59 -14.77 -0.33
CA ASP A 77 -1.81 -15.84 0.28
C ASP A 77 -0.32 -15.71 -0.03
N LYS A 78 0.03 -15.46 -1.29
CA LYS A 78 1.42 -15.26 -1.71
C LYS A 78 2.05 -13.99 -1.12
N ILE A 79 1.27 -12.93 -0.97
CA ILE A 79 1.71 -11.71 -0.28
C ILE A 79 2.02 -12.01 1.19
N CYS A 80 1.18 -12.79 1.88
CA CYS A 80 1.44 -13.21 3.25
C CYS A 80 2.74 -14.02 3.35
N ASP A 81 2.95 -15.00 2.44
CA ASP A 81 4.17 -15.81 2.39
C ASP A 81 5.43 -14.94 2.23
N GLU A 82 5.37 -13.90 1.37
CA GLU A 82 6.51 -13.00 1.11
C GLU A 82 6.79 -12.01 2.26
N THR A 83 5.79 -11.69 3.07
CA THR A 83 5.90 -10.57 4.03
C THR A 83 6.01 -11.00 5.47
N ILE A 84 5.57 -12.21 5.83
CA ILE A 84 5.45 -12.66 7.22
C ILE A 84 6.77 -12.60 8.02
N ASN A 85 7.90 -12.77 7.35
CA ASN A 85 9.24 -12.76 7.94
C ASN A 85 10.03 -11.48 7.64
N GLU A 86 9.39 -10.50 7.02
CA GLU A 86 10.04 -9.26 6.62
C GLU A 86 9.72 -8.12 7.61
N ASN A 87 10.64 -7.17 7.73
CA ASN A 87 10.39 -5.98 8.53
C ASN A 87 9.57 -4.95 7.71
N MET A 88 8.25 -5.06 7.78
CA MET A 88 7.34 -4.15 7.10
C MET A 88 7.18 -2.85 7.88
N THR A 89 7.59 -1.74 7.30
CA THR A 89 7.49 -0.40 7.92
C THR A 89 6.41 0.48 7.30
N VAL A 90 6.13 0.27 6.01
CA VAL A 90 5.11 1.00 5.26
C VAL A 90 4.18 0.01 4.57
N ILE A 91 2.89 0.19 4.77
CA ILE A 91 1.87 -0.56 4.03
C ILE A 91 0.97 0.44 3.32
N GLY A 92 0.72 0.21 2.04
CA GLY A 92 -0.13 1.08 1.24
C GLY A 92 -1.12 0.30 0.39
N GLY A 93 -2.26 0.94 0.10
CA GLY A 93 -3.29 0.38 -0.76
C GLY A 93 -4.69 0.90 -0.46
N ILE A 94 -5.67 0.33 -1.14
CA ILE A 94 -7.08 0.60 -0.86
C ILE A 94 -7.43 -0.04 0.49
N PRO A 95 -8.03 0.68 1.45
CA PRO A 95 -8.29 0.19 2.81
C PRO A 95 -8.96 -1.18 2.87
N SER A 96 -9.98 -1.45 2.04
CA SER A 96 -10.65 -2.75 2.04
C SER A 96 -9.72 -3.92 1.67
N TRP A 97 -8.81 -3.72 0.71
CA TRP A 97 -7.85 -4.76 0.32
C TRP A 97 -6.77 -4.97 1.37
N VAL A 98 -6.33 -3.87 1.99
CA VAL A 98 -5.35 -3.93 3.08
C VAL A 98 -5.95 -4.60 4.31
N GLN A 99 -7.23 -4.36 4.61
CA GLN A 99 -7.94 -5.06 5.69
C GLN A 99 -7.93 -6.59 5.45
N MET A 100 -8.31 -7.04 4.25
CA MET A 100 -8.28 -8.47 3.91
C MET A 100 -6.88 -9.07 4.09
N TYR A 101 -5.84 -8.36 3.69
CA TYR A 101 -4.46 -8.77 3.91
C TYR A 101 -4.12 -8.85 5.41
N PHE A 102 -4.51 -7.86 6.21
CA PHE A 102 -4.27 -7.87 7.66
C PHE A 102 -4.95 -9.06 8.35
N GLU A 103 -6.22 -9.29 8.06
CA GLU A 103 -6.97 -10.41 8.60
C GLU A 103 -6.32 -11.75 8.22
N LYS A 104 -5.88 -11.88 6.96
CA LYS A 104 -5.24 -13.11 6.46
C LYS A 104 -3.89 -13.37 7.12
N ILE A 105 -3.01 -12.37 7.19
CA ILE A 105 -1.68 -12.54 7.77
C ILE A 105 -1.74 -12.81 9.26
N LEU A 106 -2.66 -12.17 9.99
CA LEU A 106 -2.90 -12.44 11.41
C LEU A 106 -3.35 -13.90 11.65
N LYS A 107 -4.26 -14.39 10.80
CA LYS A 107 -4.72 -15.78 10.85
C LYS A 107 -3.58 -16.75 10.54
N THR A 108 -2.77 -16.47 9.53
CA THR A 108 -1.62 -17.30 9.12
C THR A 108 -0.56 -17.34 10.21
N ALA A 109 -0.21 -16.18 10.77
CA ALA A 109 0.78 -16.07 11.83
C ALA A 109 0.26 -16.52 13.23
N LYS A 110 -1.06 -16.73 13.36
CA LYS A 110 -1.73 -17.02 14.65
C LYS A 110 -1.45 -15.93 15.69
N LYS A 111 -1.47 -14.68 15.28
CA LYS A 111 -1.23 -13.50 16.13
C LYS A 111 -2.50 -12.70 16.31
N LYS A 112 -2.57 -11.89 17.39
CA LYS A 112 -3.74 -11.07 17.71
C LYS A 112 -3.74 -9.74 16.97
N ASN A 113 -2.56 -9.14 16.79
CA ASN A 113 -2.40 -7.86 16.13
C ASN A 113 -1.11 -7.80 15.31
N LEU A 114 -1.04 -6.84 14.40
CA LEU A 114 0.08 -6.70 13.47
C LEU A 114 1.37 -6.28 14.14
N THR A 115 1.33 -5.61 15.29
CA THR A 115 2.55 -5.23 16.03
C THR A 115 3.33 -6.45 16.53
N GLU A 116 2.70 -7.60 16.66
CA GLU A 116 3.37 -8.86 17.01
C GLU A 116 4.12 -9.47 15.81
N ILE A 117 3.82 -9.04 14.58
CA ILE A 117 4.46 -9.51 13.35
C ILE A 117 5.41 -8.43 12.82
N PHE A 118 4.92 -7.19 12.71
CA PHE A 118 5.60 -6.05 12.13
C PHE A 118 5.83 -4.97 13.19
N HIS A 119 6.87 -5.12 14.00
CA HIS A 119 7.17 -4.21 15.12
C HIS A 119 7.36 -2.77 14.68
N ASP A 120 7.99 -2.56 13.51
CA ASP A 120 8.34 -1.26 12.97
C ASP A 120 7.29 -0.69 12.00
N PHE A 121 6.11 -1.32 11.90
CA PHE A 121 5.04 -0.78 11.06
C PHE A 121 4.50 0.52 11.64
N ASN A 122 4.75 1.64 10.96
CA ASN A 122 4.47 2.98 11.47
C ASN A 122 3.68 3.85 10.51
N LEU A 123 3.58 3.49 9.22
CA LEU A 123 2.96 4.34 8.23
C LEU A 123 2.01 3.55 7.32
N PHE A 124 0.76 4.00 7.24
CA PHE A 124 -0.23 3.51 6.29
C PHE A 124 -0.53 4.56 5.23
N ILE A 125 -0.33 4.21 3.95
CA ILE A 125 -0.63 5.08 2.81
C ILE A 125 -1.88 4.55 2.12
N TYR A 126 -2.94 5.33 2.14
CA TYR A 126 -4.21 4.92 1.53
C TYR A 126 -4.64 5.87 0.41
N GLY A 127 -5.59 5.41 -0.40
CA GLY A 127 -6.22 6.22 -1.44
C GLY A 127 -7.42 5.52 -2.06
N GLY A 128 -8.17 6.25 -2.85
CA GLY A 128 -9.30 5.73 -3.61
C GLY A 128 -10.63 5.68 -2.86
N VAL A 129 -10.61 5.66 -1.52
CA VAL A 129 -11.83 5.66 -0.68
C VAL A 129 -11.57 6.41 0.63
N ASN A 130 -12.65 6.88 1.25
CA ASN A 130 -12.59 7.50 2.57
C ASN A 130 -12.13 6.48 3.64
N PHE A 131 -11.12 6.82 4.42
CA PHE A 131 -10.56 5.95 5.44
C PHE A 131 -11.34 5.93 6.76
N LEU A 132 -12.17 6.94 7.03
CA LEU A 132 -12.88 7.07 8.33
C LEU A 132 -13.62 5.80 8.76
N PRO A 133 -14.36 5.08 7.88
CA PRO A 133 -15.03 3.84 8.26
C PRO A 133 -14.10 2.71 8.71
N TYR A 134 -12.86 2.74 8.25
CA TYR A 134 -11.86 1.70 8.52
C TYR A 134 -11.00 1.99 9.75
N LYS A 135 -10.99 3.23 10.24
CA LYS A 135 -10.04 3.71 11.26
C LYS A 135 -10.03 2.85 12.53
N ASN A 136 -11.20 2.53 13.07
CA ASN A 136 -11.29 1.72 14.29
C ASN A 136 -10.89 0.27 14.05
N ILE A 137 -11.33 -0.33 12.94
CA ILE A 137 -10.96 -1.69 12.54
C ILE A 137 -9.45 -1.80 12.39
N PHE A 138 -8.83 -0.84 11.73
CA PHE A 138 -7.37 -0.82 11.55
C PHE A 138 -6.64 -0.65 12.88
N LYS A 139 -7.12 0.20 13.78
CA LYS A 139 -6.53 0.34 15.12
C LYS A 139 -6.54 -0.98 15.88
N ASP A 140 -7.64 -1.73 15.82
CA ASP A 140 -7.77 -3.03 16.48
C ASP A 140 -6.87 -4.09 15.84
N LEU A 141 -6.85 -4.18 14.49
CA LEU A 141 -6.01 -5.13 13.76
C LEU A 141 -4.52 -4.83 13.93
N ILE A 142 -4.12 -3.56 13.99
CA ILE A 142 -2.72 -3.15 14.13
C ILE A 142 -2.26 -3.28 15.59
N GLY A 143 -3.11 -2.96 16.55
CA GLY A 143 -2.82 -2.99 17.98
C GLY A 143 -2.10 -1.74 18.51
N LYS A 144 -1.89 -0.73 17.69
CA LYS A 144 -1.37 0.60 18.05
C LYS A 144 -1.90 1.68 17.11
N GLU A 145 -1.75 2.94 17.49
CA GLU A 145 -1.96 4.04 16.56
C GLU A 145 -0.73 4.20 15.64
N ILE A 146 -1.00 4.44 14.35
CA ILE A 146 0.01 4.68 13.34
C ILE A 146 -0.32 5.94 12.55
N ASP A 147 0.70 6.52 11.93
CA ASP A 147 0.50 7.64 11.04
C ASP A 147 -0.17 7.18 9.74
N THR A 148 -1.04 8.03 9.20
CA THR A 148 -1.74 7.76 7.95
C THR A 148 -1.56 8.90 6.95
N VAL A 149 -1.35 8.57 5.68
CA VAL A 149 -1.21 9.53 4.60
C VAL A 149 -2.17 9.20 3.48
N GLU A 150 -2.98 10.17 3.08
CA GLU A 150 -3.88 10.02 1.94
C GLU A 150 -3.17 10.37 0.63
N SER A 151 -3.16 9.43 -0.30
CA SER A 151 -2.67 9.63 -1.66
C SER A 151 -3.84 9.86 -2.60
N VAL A 152 -4.02 11.08 -3.08
CA VAL A 152 -5.09 11.45 -4.00
C VAL A 152 -4.51 11.63 -5.40
N SER A 153 -4.87 10.72 -6.33
CA SER A 153 -4.39 10.75 -7.71
C SER A 153 -5.26 11.59 -8.65
N TYR A 154 -6.45 12.01 -8.22
CA TYR A 154 -7.47 12.62 -9.11
C TYR A 154 -7.63 14.13 -8.96
N THR A 155 -6.92 14.80 -8.07
CA THR A 155 -7.08 16.24 -7.81
C THR A 155 -6.83 17.14 -9.03
N HIS A 156 -6.25 16.60 -10.09
CA HIS A 156 -6.03 17.34 -11.34
C HIS A 156 -7.15 17.14 -12.39
N LEU A 157 -8.08 16.22 -12.15
CA LEU A 157 -9.19 15.91 -13.07
C LEU A 157 -10.54 16.43 -12.56
N THR A 158 -10.64 16.84 -11.32
CA THR A 158 -11.81 17.49 -10.78
C THR A 158 -11.56 18.98 -10.64
N LEU A 159 -12.35 19.81 -11.32
CA LEU A 159 -12.44 21.24 -11.02
C LEU A 159 -12.67 21.39 -9.51
N PRO A 160 -12.00 22.33 -8.84
CA PRO A 160 -12.19 22.54 -7.43
C PRO A 160 -13.64 22.98 -7.21
N THR A 161 -14.49 22.07 -6.78
CA THR A 161 -15.81 22.39 -6.24
C THR A 161 -15.57 23.09 -4.91
N ARG A 162 -15.47 24.40 -4.97
CA ARG A 162 -15.40 25.26 -3.80
C ARG A 162 -16.80 25.28 -3.15
N THR A 163 -17.08 24.35 -2.29
CA THR A 163 -18.19 24.48 -1.36
C THR A 163 -17.76 25.44 -0.26
N ARG A 164 -18.17 26.71 -0.40
CA ARG A 164 -18.26 27.60 0.77
C ARG A 164 -19.52 27.20 1.52
N VAL A 165 -19.37 26.81 2.75
CA VAL A 165 -20.40 26.94 3.80
C VAL A 165 -19.90 28.02 4.74
#